data_b83d3d63013d8bab33675a1cb5e299ff
#
_entry.id   b83d3d63013d8bab33675a1cb5e299ff
#
_cell.length_a   1.000
_cell.length_b   1.000
_cell.length_c   1.000
_cell.angle_alpha   90.00
_cell.angle_beta   90.00
_cell.angle_gamma   90.00
#
_symmetry.space_group_name_H-M   'P 1'
#
loop_
_entity.id
_entity.type
_entity.pdbx_description
1 polymer ?
#
loop_
_entity_poly.entity_id
_entity_poly.type
_entity_poly.pdbx_seq_one_letter_code
_entity_poly.pdbx_strand_id
1 'polypeptide(L)'
;SAQFFHAIIRLELAVDAGHPGQVANALRNWTEVNTPIAAMPAGEGSASFADVLALIVTDAQDLSGAATDLGRVAGVPRFAQALDQLRVHDGLLDEVATAVIAHHAEPGDFGTLHLVTGTRAARSLVGFLDRPSADELALRTAQAVAAALASFGRLTGQPDLASADRPETSTTPSSWDEISLRASTSRDAHAAKLVYACRLEEAATGDPTYRAIAARQVGL
;
A
#
# COMPACT_ATOMS: atom_id res chain seq x y z
N SER A 1 -15.12 -1.39 5.94
CA SER A 1 -14.45 -0.58 6.93
C SER A 1 -14.03 0.76 6.32
N ALA A 2 -14.59 1.83 6.82
CA ALA A 2 -14.36 3.19 6.33
C ALA A 2 -12.96 3.75 6.61
N GLN A 3 -12.03 2.96 7.11
CA GLN A 3 -10.76 3.51 7.61
C GLN A 3 -9.52 3.03 6.83
N PHE A 4 -9.70 2.63 5.59
CA PHE A 4 -8.65 2.27 4.63
C PHE A 4 -7.24 2.70 5.05
N PHE A 5 -6.46 1.84 5.70
CA PHE A 5 -5.11 2.14 6.19
C PHE A 5 -4.92 3.42 7.02
N HIS A 6 -5.96 4.24 7.25
CA HIS A 6 -5.82 5.50 8.00
C HIS A 6 -5.27 5.30 9.41
N ALA A 7 -5.62 4.18 10.07
CA ALA A 7 -5.15 3.92 11.42
C ALA A 7 -3.62 3.73 11.46
N ILE A 8 -3.09 2.90 10.57
CA ILE A 8 -1.63 2.65 10.50
C ILE A 8 -0.86 3.89 10.02
N ILE A 9 -1.40 4.64 9.05
CA ILE A 9 -0.80 5.88 8.56
C ILE A 9 -0.72 6.94 9.68
N ARG A 10 -1.79 7.08 10.49
CA ARG A 10 -1.77 8.00 11.64
C ARG A 10 -0.76 7.59 12.69
N LEU A 11 -0.63 6.29 12.94
CA LEU A 11 0.34 5.78 13.91
C LEU A 11 1.76 6.07 13.44
N GLU A 12 2.07 5.76 12.19
CA GLU A 12 3.39 6.04 11.59
C GLU A 12 3.74 7.52 11.69
N LEU A 13 2.86 8.42 11.24
CA LEU A 13 3.10 9.86 11.31
C LEU A 13 3.28 10.37 12.74
N ALA A 14 2.58 9.79 13.73
CA ALA A 14 2.72 10.15 15.13
C ALA A 14 4.06 9.67 15.72
N VAL A 15 4.54 8.50 15.29
CA VAL A 15 5.84 7.94 15.67
C VAL A 15 6.96 8.80 15.06
N ASP A 16 6.87 9.10 13.76
CA ASP A 16 7.86 9.92 13.05
C ASP A 16 7.97 11.32 13.63
N ALA A 17 6.83 11.94 14.00
CA ALA A 17 6.80 13.22 14.67
C ALA A 17 7.31 13.18 16.13
N GLY A 18 7.60 12.02 16.68
CA GLY A 18 8.07 11.86 18.06
C GLY A 18 7.07 12.36 19.11
N HIS A 19 5.76 12.28 18.86
CA HIS A 19 4.73 12.85 19.72
C HIS A 19 3.96 11.80 20.52
N PRO A 20 4.34 11.48 21.78
CA PRO A 20 3.77 10.37 22.55
C PRO A 20 2.24 10.41 22.69
N GLY A 21 1.67 11.60 22.86
CA GLY A 21 0.22 11.78 22.98
C GLY A 21 -0.53 11.42 21.69
N GLN A 22 0.04 11.72 20.53
CA GLN A 22 -0.52 11.34 19.24
C GLN A 22 -0.36 9.83 18.98
N VAL A 23 0.76 9.24 19.40
CA VAL A 23 0.96 7.77 19.34
C VAL A 23 -0.12 7.07 20.15
N ALA A 24 -0.33 7.48 21.41
CA ALA A 24 -1.36 6.91 22.27
C ALA A 24 -2.78 7.06 21.66
N ASN A 25 -3.06 8.22 21.06
CA ASN A 25 -4.34 8.48 20.39
C ASN A 25 -4.52 7.62 19.13
N ALA A 26 -3.46 7.48 18.32
CA ALA A 26 -3.48 6.64 17.12
C ALA A 26 -3.70 5.16 17.45
N LEU A 27 -3.02 4.65 18.48
CA LEU A 27 -3.21 3.28 18.97
C LEU A 27 -4.64 3.04 19.47
N ARG A 28 -5.20 3.98 20.25
CA ARG A 28 -6.60 3.88 20.69
C ARG A 28 -7.55 3.85 19.50
N ASN A 29 -7.39 4.78 18.56
CA ASN A 29 -8.20 4.80 17.35
C ASN A 29 -8.09 3.49 16.57
N TRP A 30 -6.86 2.93 16.46
CA TRP A 30 -6.68 1.66 15.77
C TRP A 30 -7.47 0.53 16.43
N THR A 31 -7.43 0.40 17.75
CA THR A 31 -8.21 -0.63 18.47
C THR A 31 -9.72 -0.48 18.31
N GLU A 32 -10.21 0.76 18.21
CA GLU A 32 -11.64 1.05 18.03
C GLU A 32 -12.14 0.77 16.61
N VAL A 33 -11.30 1.02 15.59
CA VAL A 33 -11.71 0.92 14.18
C VAL A 33 -11.22 -0.31 13.46
N ASN A 34 -10.37 -1.11 14.12
CA ASN A 34 -9.82 -2.32 13.53
C ASN A 34 -10.94 -3.33 13.30
N THR A 35 -11.23 -3.59 12.03
CA THR A 35 -12.12 -4.68 11.63
C THR A 35 -11.24 -5.80 11.10
N PRO A 36 -11.11 -6.92 11.83
CA PRO A 36 -10.36 -8.06 11.35
C PRO A 36 -10.93 -8.52 10.00
N ILE A 37 -10.08 -8.69 9.02
CA ILE A 37 -10.42 -9.42 7.81
C ILE A 37 -10.50 -10.88 8.27
N ALA A 38 -11.69 -11.51 8.14
CA ALA A 38 -11.99 -12.85 8.69
C ALA A 38 -10.89 -13.87 8.36
N ALA A 39 -10.74 -14.88 9.22
CA ALA A 39 -9.81 -16.02 9.17
C ALA A 39 -8.91 -16.08 7.93
N MET A 40 -7.89 -15.23 7.90
CA MET A 40 -6.96 -15.18 6.79
C MET A 40 -5.83 -16.20 7.01
N PRO A 41 -5.31 -16.80 5.91
CA PRO A 41 -4.23 -17.78 5.97
C PRO A 41 -3.02 -17.34 6.78
N ALA A 42 -2.24 -18.31 7.25
CA ALA A 42 -1.07 -18.06 8.09
C ALA A 42 0.18 -17.58 7.33
N GLY A 43 0.18 -17.61 5.98
CA GLY A 43 1.33 -17.18 5.18
C GLY A 43 2.49 -18.17 5.18
N GLU A 44 2.20 -19.46 5.31
CA GLU A 44 3.19 -20.55 5.30
C GLU A 44 3.52 -21.06 3.89
N GLY A 45 3.04 -20.37 2.86
CA GLY A 45 3.27 -20.72 1.47
C GLY A 45 4.69 -20.45 0.99
N SER A 46 4.90 -20.63 -0.32
CA SER A 46 6.20 -20.43 -0.97
C SER A 46 6.17 -19.39 -2.11
N ALA A 47 4.99 -18.87 -2.44
CA ALA A 47 4.82 -17.92 -3.54
C ALA A 47 5.21 -16.49 -3.12
N SER A 48 5.70 -15.70 -4.08
CA SER A 48 5.88 -14.27 -3.92
C SER A 48 4.53 -13.54 -3.90
N PHE A 49 4.53 -12.28 -3.45
CA PHE A 49 3.32 -11.47 -3.49
C PHE A 49 2.80 -11.27 -4.93
N ALA A 50 3.69 -11.09 -5.90
CA ALA A 50 3.33 -10.97 -7.31
C ALA A 50 2.65 -12.25 -7.85
N ASP A 51 3.16 -13.44 -7.50
CA ASP A 51 2.56 -14.71 -7.90
C ASP A 51 1.15 -14.85 -7.30
N VAL A 52 0.98 -14.46 -6.04
CA VAL A 52 -0.33 -14.48 -5.37
C VAL A 52 -1.31 -13.53 -6.07
N LEU A 53 -0.89 -12.32 -6.43
CA LEU A 53 -1.74 -11.40 -7.20
C LEU A 53 -2.12 -12.00 -8.55
N ALA A 54 -1.20 -12.66 -9.25
CA ALA A 54 -1.48 -13.34 -10.52
C ALA A 54 -2.52 -14.48 -10.38
N LEU A 55 -2.48 -15.22 -9.28
CA LEU A 55 -3.50 -16.25 -8.98
C LEU A 55 -4.88 -15.62 -8.73
N ILE A 56 -4.94 -14.46 -8.10
CA ILE A 56 -6.20 -13.74 -7.84
C ILE A 56 -6.79 -13.16 -9.14
N VAL A 57 -5.95 -12.71 -10.08
CA VAL A 57 -6.38 -12.10 -11.37
C VAL A 57 -7.30 -13.00 -12.16
N THR A 58 -7.05 -14.30 -12.18
CA THR A 58 -7.85 -15.24 -12.96
C THR A 58 -9.33 -15.28 -12.57
N ASP A 59 -9.67 -14.76 -11.38
CA ASP A 59 -11.03 -14.77 -10.82
C ASP A 59 -11.58 -13.36 -10.51
N ALA A 60 -10.85 -12.31 -10.88
CA ALA A 60 -11.15 -10.92 -10.47
C ALA A 60 -12.51 -10.39 -10.99
N GLN A 61 -13.11 -10.99 -12.02
CA GLN A 61 -14.41 -10.58 -12.54
C GLN A 61 -15.52 -10.75 -11.49
N ASP A 62 -15.42 -11.75 -10.62
CA ASP A 62 -16.40 -12.00 -9.55
C ASP A 62 -16.18 -11.10 -8.32
N LEU A 63 -15.01 -10.47 -8.20
CA LEU A 63 -14.60 -9.67 -7.05
C LEU A 63 -14.87 -8.16 -7.23
N SER A 64 -14.99 -7.67 -8.46
CA SER A 64 -15.11 -6.24 -8.79
C SER A 64 -16.38 -5.57 -8.26
N GLY A 65 -17.37 -6.31 -7.83
CA GLY A 65 -18.59 -5.78 -7.20
C GLY A 65 -18.47 -5.58 -5.66
N ALA A 66 -17.37 -6.02 -5.05
CA ALA A 66 -17.17 -5.97 -3.59
C ALA A 66 -16.41 -4.72 -3.11
N ALA A 67 -16.29 -3.69 -3.95
CA ALA A 67 -15.38 -2.54 -3.84
C ALA A 67 -15.39 -1.75 -2.51
N THR A 68 -16.33 -1.99 -1.62
CA THR A 68 -16.42 -1.28 -0.33
C THR A 68 -16.28 -2.18 0.90
N ASP A 69 -16.19 -3.50 0.69
CA ASP A 69 -16.15 -4.47 1.79
C ASP A 69 -15.04 -5.50 1.59
N LEU A 70 -13.87 -5.22 2.15
CA LEU A 70 -12.73 -6.13 2.11
C LEU A 70 -13.05 -7.49 2.76
N GLY A 71 -14.00 -7.53 3.69
CA GLY A 71 -14.45 -8.78 4.31
C GLY A 71 -15.16 -9.70 3.33
N ARG A 72 -15.87 -9.15 2.34
CA ARG A 72 -16.52 -9.95 1.29
C ARG A 72 -15.50 -10.56 0.36
N VAL A 73 -14.45 -9.81 -0.04
CA VAL A 73 -13.36 -10.34 -0.86
C VAL A 73 -12.64 -11.47 -0.12
N ALA A 74 -12.33 -11.25 1.15
CA ALA A 74 -11.67 -12.26 1.98
C ALA A 74 -12.53 -13.53 2.19
N GLY A 75 -13.86 -13.41 2.09
CA GLY A 75 -14.79 -14.55 2.17
C GLY A 75 -14.86 -15.42 0.90
N VAL A 76 -14.21 -15.02 -0.20
CA VAL A 76 -14.17 -15.80 -1.42
C VAL A 76 -13.14 -16.93 -1.28
N PRO A 77 -13.54 -18.23 -1.40
CA PRO A 77 -12.63 -19.34 -1.11
C PRO A 77 -11.35 -19.34 -1.94
N ARG A 78 -11.42 -18.97 -3.22
CA ARG A 78 -10.25 -18.91 -4.10
C ARG A 78 -9.28 -17.79 -3.73
N PHE A 79 -9.80 -16.66 -3.25
CA PHE A 79 -8.97 -15.58 -2.72
C PHE A 79 -8.18 -16.06 -1.51
N ALA A 80 -8.82 -16.74 -0.57
CA ALA A 80 -8.17 -17.34 0.58
C ALA A 80 -7.12 -18.38 0.15
N GLN A 81 -7.43 -19.25 -0.81
CA GLN A 81 -6.50 -20.25 -1.35
C GLN A 81 -5.27 -19.63 -2.02
N ALA A 82 -5.43 -18.51 -2.74
CA ALA A 82 -4.30 -17.80 -3.32
C ALA A 82 -3.39 -17.20 -2.21
N LEU A 83 -4.00 -16.63 -1.18
CA LEU A 83 -3.25 -16.08 -0.04
C LEU A 83 -2.57 -17.17 0.82
N ASP A 84 -3.07 -18.39 0.86
CA ASP A 84 -2.40 -19.53 1.50
C ASP A 84 -1.01 -19.83 0.87
N GLN A 85 -0.81 -19.45 -0.38
CA GLN A 85 0.46 -19.64 -1.07
C GLN A 85 1.50 -18.56 -0.72
N LEU A 86 1.09 -17.48 -0.05
CA LEU A 86 1.99 -16.36 0.27
C LEU A 86 3.06 -16.79 1.26
N ARG A 87 4.31 -16.46 0.92
CA ARG A 87 5.46 -16.64 1.81
C ARG A 87 5.71 -15.39 2.65
N VAL A 88 5.79 -15.56 3.96
CA VAL A 88 6.27 -14.51 4.87
C VAL A 88 7.79 -14.54 4.95
N HIS A 89 8.43 -13.40 4.69
CA HIS A 89 9.89 -13.23 4.74
C HIS A 89 10.24 -11.74 4.89
N ASP A 90 11.50 -11.42 5.16
CA ASP A 90 11.98 -10.05 5.43
C ASP A 90 11.68 -9.05 4.29
N GLY A 91 11.64 -9.51 3.05
CA GLY A 91 11.36 -8.69 1.86
C GLY A 91 9.88 -8.59 1.48
N LEU A 92 8.95 -9.17 2.24
CA LEU A 92 7.53 -9.21 1.84
C LEU A 92 6.95 -7.81 1.63
N LEU A 93 7.23 -6.87 2.52
CA LEU A 93 6.74 -5.49 2.38
C LEU A 93 7.41 -4.74 1.21
N ASP A 94 8.59 -5.13 0.77
CA ASP A 94 9.23 -4.60 -0.43
C ASP A 94 8.51 -5.09 -1.69
N GLU A 95 8.13 -6.36 -1.73
CA GLU A 95 7.30 -6.90 -2.81
C GLU A 95 5.93 -6.21 -2.88
N VAL A 96 5.29 -6.00 -1.72
CA VAL A 96 4.01 -5.27 -1.63
C VAL A 96 4.16 -3.83 -2.12
N ALA A 97 5.20 -3.10 -1.70
CA ALA A 97 5.45 -1.73 -2.12
C ALA A 97 5.65 -1.62 -3.63
N THR A 98 6.44 -2.54 -4.21
CA THR A 98 6.66 -2.63 -5.66
C THR A 98 5.35 -2.86 -6.42
N ALA A 99 4.52 -3.79 -5.95
CA ALA A 99 3.23 -4.06 -6.58
C ALA A 99 2.29 -2.86 -6.48
N VAL A 100 2.19 -2.23 -5.31
CA VAL A 100 1.28 -1.11 -5.09
C VAL A 100 1.65 0.10 -5.95
N ILE A 101 2.94 0.45 -6.04
CA ILE A 101 3.37 1.61 -6.83
C ILE A 101 3.13 1.37 -8.33
N ALA A 102 3.28 0.13 -8.80
CA ALA A 102 2.96 -0.23 -10.18
C ALA A 102 1.46 -0.11 -10.51
N HIS A 103 0.58 -0.31 -9.51
CA HIS A 103 -0.87 -0.15 -9.67
C HIS A 103 -1.36 1.28 -9.45
N HIS A 104 -0.52 2.19 -8.94
CA HIS A 104 -0.87 3.61 -8.76
C HIS A 104 -0.59 4.41 -10.04
N ALA A 105 -1.43 4.21 -11.06
CA ALA A 105 -1.20 4.76 -12.40
C ALA A 105 -1.66 6.22 -12.55
N GLU A 106 -2.74 6.64 -11.86
CA GLU A 106 -3.41 7.90 -12.12
C GLU A 106 -3.36 8.84 -10.91
N PRO A 107 -3.05 10.15 -11.10
CA PRO A 107 -3.19 11.16 -10.05
C PRO A 107 -4.64 11.18 -9.53
N GLY A 108 -4.79 11.28 -8.22
CA GLY A 108 -6.11 11.34 -7.58
C GLY A 108 -6.80 9.99 -7.40
N ASP A 109 -6.19 8.87 -7.77
CA ASP A 109 -6.71 7.56 -7.38
C ASP A 109 -6.61 7.38 -5.86
N PHE A 110 -7.71 7.70 -5.19
CA PHE A 110 -7.81 7.69 -3.74
C PHE A 110 -7.56 6.29 -3.14
N GLY A 111 -7.99 5.25 -3.82
CA GLY A 111 -7.82 3.87 -3.34
C GLY A 111 -6.36 3.46 -3.30
N THR A 112 -5.69 3.51 -4.45
CA THR A 112 -4.29 3.08 -4.55
C THR A 112 -3.33 4.03 -3.80
N LEU A 113 -3.65 5.33 -3.68
CA LEU A 113 -2.91 6.25 -2.82
C LEU A 113 -2.82 5.75 -1.38
N HIS A 114 -3.94 5.25 -0.83
CA HIS A 114 -3.94 4.71 0.53
C HIS A 114 -3.18 3.39 0.64
N LEU A 115 -3.09 2.61 -0.43
CA LEU A 115 -2.23 1.42 -0.45
C LEU A 115 -0.74 1.81 -0.41
N VAL A 116 -0.32 2.82 -1.19
CA VAL A 116 1.06 3.33 -1.16
C VAL A 116 1.41 3.84 0.24
N THR A 117 0.59 4.74 0.78
CA THR A 117 0.87 5.36 2.09
C THR A 117 0.75 4.38 3.25
N GLY A 118 -0.18 3.42 3.17
CA GLY A 118 -0.36 2.37 4.17
C GLY A 118 0.77 1.34 4.18
N THR A 119 1.25 0.93 3.00
CA THR A 119 2.41 0.03 2.89
C THR A 119 3.67 0.71 3.42
N ARG A 120 3.88 2.00 3.08
CA ARG A 120 4.97 2.78 3.66
C ARG A 120 4.89 2.81 5.19
N ALA A 121 3.71 3.07 5.74
CA ALA A 121 3.50 3.09 7.18
C ALA A 121 3.83 1.74 7.83
N ALA A 122 3.42 0.63 7.24
CA ALA A 122 3.78 -0.71 7.72
C ALA A 122 5.31 -0.92 7.72
N ARG A 123 5.99 -0.54 6.63
CA ARG A 123 7.46 -0.65 6.52
C ARG A 123 8.20 0.17 7.58
N SER A 124 7.68 1.36 7.93
CA SER A 124 8.24 2.16 9.01
C SER A 124 8.06 1.49 10.38
N LEU A 125 6.88 0.92 10.61
CA LEU A 125 6.50 0.42 11.92
C LEU A 125 7.13 -0.93 12.27
N VAL A 126 7.44 -1.79 11.29
CA VAL A 126 8.08 -3.09 11.55
C VAL A 126 9.41 -2.95 12.30
N GLY A 127 10.13 -1.84 12.12
CA GLY A 127 11.38 -1.56 12.82
C GLY A 127 11.24 -1.37 14.35
N PHE A 128 10.02 -1.18 14.84
CA PHE A 128 9.71 -1.01 16.27
C PHE A 128 9.14 -2.28 16.92
N LEU A 129 8.96 -3.35 16.15
CA LEU A 129 8.32 -4.59 16.58
C LEU A 129 9.34 -5.71 16.76
N ASP A 130 9.00 -6.68 17.61
CA ASP A 130 9.70 -7.95 17.60
C ASP A 130 9.41 -8.73 16.31
N ARG A 131 10.23 -9.74 16.02
CA ARG A 131 10.14 -10.48 14.77
C ARG A 131 8.76 -11.10 14.52
N PRO A 132 8.12 -11.82 15.45
CA PRO A 132 6.79 -12.36 15.22
C PRO A 132 5.74 -11.30 14.90
N SER A 133 5.76 -10.17 15.63
CA SER A 133 4.84 -9.05 15.40
C SER A 133 5.09 -8.34 14.08
N ALA A 134 6.36 -8.22 13.66
CA ALA A 134 6.75 -7.67 12.36
C ALA A 134 6.26 -8.55 11.20
N ASP A 135 6.44 -9.86 11.30
CA ASP A 135 5.99 -10.85 10.32
C ASP A 135 4.45 -10.83 10.20
N GLU A 136 3.75 -10.76 11.32
CA GLU A 136 2.28 -10.64 11.34
C GLU A 136 1.82 -9.33 10.69
N LEU A 137 2.44 -8.19 11.01
CA LEU A 137 2.10 -6.90 10.39
C LEU A 137 2.34 -6.94 8.88
N ALA A 138 3.46 -7.51 8.43
CA ALA A 138 3.77 -7.65 7.02
C ALA A 138 2.73 -8.53 6.30
N LEU A 139 2.40 -9.69 6.87
CA LEU A 139 1.38 -10.59 6.34
C LEU A 139 0.03 -9.90 6.21
N ARG A 140 -0.46 -9.27 7.29
CA ARG A 140 -1.77 -8.59 7.28
C ARG A 140 -1.81 -7.41 6.32
N THR A 141 -0.70 -6.69 6.16
CA THR A 141 -0.58 -5.64 5.16
C THR A 141 -0.70 -6.20 3.74
N ALA A 142 0.05 -7.26 3.42
CA ALA A 142 -0.03 -7.92 2.12
C ALA A 142 -1.44 -8.42 1.80
N GLN A 143 -2.09 -9.08 2.76
CA GLN A 143 -3.46 -9.56 2.63
C GLN A 143 -4.46 -8.42 2.39
N ALA A 144 -4.35 -7.33 3.14
CA ALA A 144 -5.24 -6.17 2.99
C ALA A 144 -5.02 -5.47 1.65
N VAL A 145 -3.77 -5.35 1.19
CA VAL A 145 -3.43 -4.80 -0.13
C VAL A 145 -3.99 -5.66 -1.25
N ALA A 146 -3.79 -6.98 -1.20
CA ALA A 146 -4.34 -7.90 -2.20
C ALA A 146 -5.87 -7.81 -2.27
N ALA A 147 -6.56 -7.78 -1.11
CA ALA A 147 -8.01 -7.64 -1.05
C ALA A 147 -8.47 -6.30 -1.64
N ALA A 148 -7.74 -5.21 -1.37
CA ALA A 148 -8.07 -3.90 -1.90
C ALA A 148 -7.87 -3.82 -3.41
N LEU A 149 -6.73 -4.29 -3.94
CA LEU A 149 -6.46 -4.34 -5.37
C LEU A 149 -7.53 -5.17 -6.12
N ALA A 150 -7.91 -6.32 -5.56
CA ALA A 150 -8.99 -7.16 -6.10
C ALA A 150 -10.33 -6.40 -6.10
N SER A 151 -10.68 -5.74 -4.99
CA SER A 151 -11.94 -5.01 -4.86
C SER A 151 -12.04 -3.80 -5.80
N PHE A 152 -10.92 -3.15 -6.10
CA PHE A 152 -10.88 -2.03 -7.04
C PHE A 152 -10.89 -2.45 -8.51
N GLY A 153 -10.88 -3.76 -8.81
CA GLY A 153 -10.75 -4.25 -10.17
C GLY A 153 -9.38 -3.94 -10.82
N ARG A 154 -8.38 -3.62 -10.00
CA ARG A 154 -7.05 -3.25 -10.49
C ARG A 154 -6.20 -4.46 -10.88
N LEU A 155 -6.64 -5.65 -10.56
CA LEU A 155 -5.98 -6.90 -10.96
C LEU A 155 -6.38 -7.36 -12.35
N THR A 156 -7.44 -6.79 -12.98
CA THR A 156 -7.84 -7.09 -14.35
C THR A 156 -6.91 -6.37 -15.34
N GLY A 157 -6.04 -7.14 -15.96
CA GLY A 157 -4.95 -6.62 -16.80
C GLY A 157 -3.74 -6.36 -15.94
N GLN A 158 -2.87 -7.38 -15.80
CA GLN A 158 -1.57 -7.16 -15.18
C GLN A 158 -0.95 -5.94 -15.84
N PRO A 159 -0.55 -4.92 -15.06
CA PRO A 159 0.40 -3.98 -15.62
C PRO A 159 1.60 -4.85 -16.00
N ASP A 160 1.92 -4.87 -17.28
CA ASP A 160 3.18 -5.44 -17.71
C ASP A 160 4.26 -4.61 -17.01
N LEU A 161 4.79 -5.16 -15.89
CA LEU A 161 5.82 -4.51 -15.09
C LEU A 161 7.08 -4.23 -15.93
N ALA A 162 7.19 -4.91 -17.08
CA ALA A 162 8.25 -4.68 -18.07
C ALA A 162 7.86 -3.59 -19.09
N SER A 163 6.56 -3.35 -19.30
CA SER A 163 6.02 -2.39 -20.28
C SER A 163 5.16 -1.29 -19.66
N ALA A 164 5.05 -1.21 -18.32
CA ALA A 164 4.53 -0.02 -17.70
C ALA A 164 5.28 1.15 -18.34
N ASP A 165 4.59 1.93 -19.15
CA ASP A 165 5.14 3.14 -19.79
C ASP A 165 5.85 3.92 -18.69
N ARG A 166 7.15 3.65 -18.55
CA ARG A 166 8.01 4.54 -17.78
C ARG A 166 7.76 5.88 -18.43
N PRO A 167 7.17 6.84 -17.70
CA PRO A 167 6.92 8.13 -18.31
C PRO A 167 8.19 8.51 -19.02
N GLU A 168 8.12 8.71 -20.35
CA GLU A 168 9.24 9.25 -21.10
C GLU A 168 9.57 10.58 -20.45
N THR A 169 10.51 10.56 -19.53
CA THR A 169 11.00 11.74 -18.84
C THR A 169 11.85 12.53 -19.83
N SER A 170 11.19 13.18 -20.76
CA SER A 170 11.78 14.16 -21.68
C SER A 170 12.12 15.47 -20.97
N THR A 171 11.85 15.59 -19.69
CA THR A 171 12.13 16.77 -18.87
C THR A 171 13.04 16.40 -17.71
N THR A 172 13.92 17.31 -17.30
CA THR A 172 14.72 17.15 -16.08
C THR A 172 13.78 16.78 -14.93
N PRO A 173 14.04 15.67 -14.21
CA PRO A 173 13.15 15.26 -13.13
C PRO A 173 12.97 16.38 -12.12
N SER A 174 11.73 16.70 -11.74
CA SER A 174 11.44 17.70 -10.71
C SER A 174 12.18 17.35 -9.41
N SER A 175 12.72 18.35 -8.74
CA SER A 175 13.43 18.15 -7.48
C SER A 175 12.44 17.82 -6.37
N TRP A 176 12.89 17.07 -5.34
CA TRP A 176 12.07 16.81 -4.17
C TRP A 176 11.65 18.09 -3.42
N ASP A 177 12.46 19.15 -3.50
CA ASP A 177 12.12 20.43 -2.87
C ASP A 177 10.96 21.11 -3.61
N GLU A 178 10.96 21.08 -4.94
CA GLU A 178 9.86 21.62 -5.74
C GLU A 178 8.56 20.82 -5.54
N ILE A 179 8.64 19.47 -5.59
CA ILE A 179 7.50 18.58 -5.35
C ILE A 179 6.93 18.82 -3.94
N SER A 180 7.80 18.90 -2.93
CA SER A 180 7.38 19.11 -1.53
C SER A 180 6.73 20.49 -1.33
N LEU A 181 7.26 21.52 -1.97
CA LEU A 181 6.67 22.86 -1.92
C LEU A 181 5.26 22.87 -2.54
N ARG A 182 5.09 22.25 -3.71
CA ARG A 182 3.77 22.12 -4.34
C ARG A 182 2.78 21.35 -3.46
N ALA A 183 3.24 20.24 -2.88
CA ALA A 183 2.42 19.44 -1.98
C ALA A 183 1.98 20.21 -0.73
N SER A 184 2.88 21.01 -0.13
CA SER A 184 2.60 21.79 1.07
C SER A 184 1.60 22.93 0.84
N THR A 185 1.47 23.41 -0.39
CA THR A 185 0.52 24.45 -0.79
C THR A 185 -0.77 23.88 -1.39
N SER A 186 -0.85 22.56 -1.57
CA SER A 186 -2.05 21.89 -2.06
C SER A 186 -3.20 21.99 -1.05
N ARG A 187 -4.42 22.13 -1.55
CA ARG A 187 -5.65 22.01 -0.72
C ARG A 187 -6.02 20.56 -0.43
N ASP A 188 -5.42 19.61 -1.14
CA ASP A 188 -5.60 18.18 -0.92
C ASP A 188 -4.53 17.64 0.03
N ALA A 189 -4.94 17.32 1.25
CA ALA A 189 -4.05 16.73 2.26
C ALA A 189 -3.48 15.35 1.83
N HIS A 190 -4.09 14.68 0.85
CA HIS A 190 -3.59 13.41 0.32
C HIS A 190 -2.34 13.60 -0.54
N ALA A 191 -2.22 14.74 -1.23
CA ALA A 191 -1.02 15.07 -1.99
C ALA A 191 0.22 15.10 -1.09
N ALA A 192 0.13 15.77 0.07
CA ALA A 192 1.24 15.85 1.02
C ALA A 192 1.63 14.46 1.57
N LYS A 193 0.64 13.62 1.89
CA LYS A 193 0.89 12.26 2.40
C LYS A 193 1.55 11.37 1.35
N LEU A 194 1.07 11.42 0.10
CA LEU A 194 1.64 10.63 -0.98
C LEU A 194 3.08 11.07 -1.29
N VAL A 195 3.33 12.39 -1.40
CA VAL A 195 4.66 12.93 -1.63
C VAL A 195 5.62 12.53 -0.51
N TYR A 196 5.20 12.61 0.75
CA TYR A 196 5.98 12.14 1.89
C TYR A 196 6.34 10.66 1.76
N ALA A 197 5.35 9.79 1.51
CA ALA A 197 5.57 8.36 1.35
C ALA A 197 6.51 8.06 0.18
N CYS A 198 6.27 8.65 -0.99
CA CYS A 198 7.11 8.45 -2.18
C CYS A 198 8.56 8.90 -1.97
N ARG A 199 8.77 10.02 -1.28
CA ARG A 199 10.14 10.50 -0.97
C ARG A 199 10.91 9.51 -0.10
N LEU A 200 10.25 8.94 0.92
CA LEU A 200 10.88 7.95 1.79
C LEU A 200 11.12 6.61 1.08
N GLU A 201 10.19 6.21 0.21
CA GLU A 201 10.34 4.98 -0.56
C GLU A 201 11.45 5.09 -1.60
N GLU A 202 11.57 6.19 -2.33
CA GLU A 202 12.70 6.39 -3.25
C GLU A 202 14.04 6.41 -2.50
N ALA A 203 14.09 7.05 -1.32
CA ALA A 203 15.30 7.04 -0.51
C ALA A 203 15.70 5.63 -0.02
N ALA A 204 14.72 4.77 0.21
CA ALA A 204 14.94 3.40 0.66
C ALA A 204 15.28 2.43 -0.48
N THR A 205 14.67 2.60 -1.65
CA THR A 205 14.74 1.65 -2.77
C THR A 205 15.62 2.12 -3.93
N GLY A 206 15.82 3.44 -4.07
CA GLY A 206 16.45 4.06 -5.24
C GLY A 206 15.57 4.06 -6.49
N ASP A 207 14.30 3.65 -6.42
CA ASP A 207 13.40 3.59 -7.57
C ASP A 207 12.82 4.98 -7.92
N PRO A 208 13.19 5.57 -9.07
CA PRO A 208 12.75 6.90 -9.49
C PRO A 208 11.24 6.97 -9.81
N THR A 209 10.56 5.85 -9.94
CA THR A 209 9.10 5.80 -10.18
C THR A 209 8.34 6.54 -9.08
N TYR A 210 8.80 6.45 -7.84
CA TYR A 210 8.18 7.16 -6.72
C TYR A 210 8.21 8.68 -6.91
N ARG A 211 9.32 9.24 -7.38
CA ARG A 211 9.44 10.69 -7.65
C ARG A 211 8.55 11.10 -8.81
N ALA A 212 8.50 10.32 -9.87
CA ALA A 212 7.64 10.61 -11.03
C ALA A 212 6.16 10.62 -10.64
N ILE A 213 5.72 9.68 -9.79
CA ILE A 213 4.35 9.62 -9.28
C ILE A 213 4.06 10.83 -8.39
N ALA A 214 4.98 11.17 -7.47
CA ALA A 214 4.84 12.33 -6.60
C ALA A 214 4.74 13.64 -7.39
N ALA A 215 5.56 13.82 -8.42
CA ALA A 215 5.53 14.99 -9.30
C ALA A 215 4.18 15.10 -10.01
N ARG A 216 3.69 14.02 -10.64
CA ARG A 216 2.37 14.01 -11.31
C ARG A 216 1.24 14.34 -10.34
N GLN A 217 1.29 13.86 -9.10
CA GLN A 217 0.25 14.15 -8.09
C GLN A 217 0.12 15.64 -7.80
N VAL A 218 1.20 16.42 -7.94
CA VAL A 218 1.20 17.87 -7.67
C VAL A 218 1.23 18.71 -8.95
N GLY A 219 1.05 18.11 -10.12
CA GLY A 219 0.96 18.79 -11.41
C GLY A 219 2.31 19.28 -11.96
N LEU A 220 3.36 18.52 -11.76
CA LEU A 220 4.71 18.72 -12.30
C LEU A 220 5.04 17.68 -13.36
#